data_0836912bb8b53c5b36ff21e3cc706a31
#
_entry.id   0836912bb8b53c5b36ff21e3cc706a31
#
_cell.length_a   1.000
_cell.length_b   1.000
_cell.length_c   1.000
_cell.angle_alpha   90.00
_cell.angle_beta   90.00
_cell.angle_gamma   90.00
#
_symmetry.space_group_name_H-M   'P 1'
#
loop_
_entity.id
_entity.type
_entity.pdbx_description
1 polymer ?
#
loop_
_entity_poly.entity_id
_entity_poly.type
_entity_poly.pdbx_seq_one_letter_code
_entity_poly.pdbx_strand_id
1 'polypeptide(L)'
;NEIAPYLTEKLETLAEAHPDKVKEVRGLGLMQGMELTIPAGDVIAKALQAGVVLISAGTNIIRFVPPLIVEKEHIDKMINVLDDVLSE
;
A
#
# COMPACT_ATOMS: atom_id res chain seq x y z
N ASN A 1 4.65 -16.16 -9.18
CA ASN A 1 3.62 -15.54 -9.97
C ASN A 1 3.92 -14.04 -10.15
N GLU A 2 3.28 -13.41 -11.12
CA GLU A 2 3.66 -12.06 -11.53
C GLU A 2 3.12 -10.97 -10.63
N ILE A 3 2.08 -11.25 -9.86
CA ILE A 3 1.40 -10.23 -9.05
C ILE A 3 2.27 -9.78 -7.87
N ALA A 4 2.93 -10.72 -7.18
CA ALA A 4 3.74 -10.35 -6.02
C ALA A 4 4.93 -9.47 -6.37
N PRO A 5 5.74 -9.79 -7.41
CA PRO A 5 6.84 -8.90 -7.81
C PRO A 5 6.34 -7.54 -8.30
N TYR A 6 5.23 -7.53 -9.02
CA TYR A 6 4.64 -6.27 -9.52
C TYR A 6 4.23 -5.37 -8.36
N LEU A 7 3.56 -5.95 -7.36
CA LEU A 7 3.14 -5.19 -6.19
C LEU A 7 4.35 -4.64 -5.43
N THR A 8 5.37 -5.48 -5.21
CA THR A 8 6.57 -5.05 -4.51
C THR A 8 7.24 -3.87 -5.21
N GLU A 9 7.38 -3.95 -6.53
CA GLU A 9 7.98 -2.88 -7.31
C GLU A 9 7.19 -1.58 -7.18
N LYS A 10 5.86 -1.67 -7.27
CA LYS A 10 5.01 -0.48 -7.16
C LYS A 10 5.06 0.13 -5.76
N LEU A 11 5.08 -0.69 -4.73
CA LEU A 11 5.18 -0.20 -3.35
C LEU A 11 6.53 0.46 -3.11
N GLU A 12 7.61 -0.09 -3.64
CA GLU A 12 8.93 0.50 -3.51
C GLU A 12 9.02 1.84 -4.23
N THR A 13 8.42 1.94 -5.41
CA THR A 13 8.36 3.21 -6.14
C THR A 13 7.58 4.25 -5.35
N LEU A 14 6.47 3.83 -4.74
CA LEU A 14 5.65 4.72 -3.92
C LEU A 14 6.45 5.20 -2.69
N ALA A 15 7.21 4.30 -2.07
CA ALA A 15 8.04 4.65 -0.92
C ALA A 15 9.10 5.69 -1.29
N GLU A 16 9.70 5.55 -2.48
CA GLU A 16 10.69 6.50 -2.96
C GLU A 16 10.08 7.87 -3.25
N ALA A 17 8.81 7.90 -3.65
CA ALA A 17 8.10 9.14 -3.92
C ALA A 17 7.68 9.87 -2.64
N HIS A 18 7.53 9.13 -1.53
CA HIS A 18 7.09 9.70 -0.26
C HIS A 18 7.99 9.26 0.90
N PRO A 19 9.29 9.62 0.85
CA PRO A 19 10.24 9.15 1.87
C PRO A 19 9.97 9.69 3.27
N ASP A 20 9.21 10.77 3.36
CA ASP A 20 8.83 11.36 4.65
C ASP A 20 7.64 10.65 5.31
N LYS A 21 6.88 9.88 4.54
CA LYS A 21 5.67 9.21 5.05
C LYS A 21 5.76 7.70 5.05
N VAL A 22 6.54 7.11 4.15
CA VAL A 22 6.74 5.67 4.07
C VAL A 22 8.12 5.35 4.62
N LYS A 23 8.13 4.59 5.71
CA LYS A 23 9.38 4.23 6.37
C LYS A 23 10.03 3.02 5.73
N GLU A 24 9.24 2.00 5.40
CA GLU A 24 9.78 0.75 4.90
C GLU A 24 8.70 -0.04 4.17
N VAL A 25 9.12 -0.79 3.15
CA VAL A 25 8.26 -1.76 2.47
C VAL A 25 8.83 -3.14 2.77
N ARG A 26 7.98 -4.05 3.26
CA ARG A 26 8.36 -5.42 3.58
C ARG A 26 7.48 -6.39 2.82
N GLY A 27 8.06 -7.50 2.38
CA GLY A 27 7.30 -8.49 1.66
C GLY A 27 7.83 -9.90 1.90
N LEU A 28 6.89 -10.83 2.07
CA LEU A 28 7.19 -12.26 2.16
C LEU A 28 6.21 -12.97 1.26
N GLY A 29 6.68 -13.36 0.07
CA GLY A 29 5.83 -14.03 -0.89
C GLY A 29 4.69 -13.12 -1.34
N LEU A 30 3.46 -13.58 -1.16
CA LEU A 30 2.27 -12.82 -1.56
C LEU A 30 1.80 -11.82 -0.52
N MET A 31 2.41 -11.83 0.66
CA MET A 31 2.03 -10.90 1.72
C MET A 31 3.01 -9.74 1.74
N GLN A 32 2.51 -8.55 1.52
CA GLN A 32 3.32 -7.33 1.50
C GLN A 32 2.84 -6.40 2.61
N GLY A 33 3.77 -5.64 3.17
CA GLY A 33 3.45 -4.67 4.20
C GLY A 33 4.19 -3.36 3.95
N MET A 34 3.57 -2.25 4.32
CA MET A 34 4.18 -0.94 4.20
C MET A 34 4.12 -0.25 5.56
N GLU A 35 5.27 0.05 6.11
CA GLU A 35 5.36 0.76 7.39
C GLU A 35 5.41 2.27 7.12
N LEU A 36 4.55 3.00 7.82
CA LEU A 36 4.41 4.45 7.63
C LEU A 36 4.98 5.21 8.82
N THR A 37 5.23 6.49 8.63
CA THR A 37 5.59 7.41 9.73
C THR A 37 4.37 8.06 10.33
N ILE A 38 3.18 7.81 9.74
CA ILE A 38 1.90 8.36 10.18
C ILE A 38 0.95 7.20 10.50
N PRO A 39 -0.16 7.45 11.22
CA PRO A 39 -1.09 6.38 11.55
C PRO A 39 -1.71 5.76 10.29
N ALA A 40 -1.64 4.43 10.20
CA ALA A 40 -2.20 3.71 9.05
C ALA A 40 -3.72 3.88 8.95
N GLY A 41 -4.39 4.00 10.09
CA GLY A 41 -5.84 4.16 10.10
C GLY A 41 -6.33 5.34 9.29
N ASP A 42 -5.60 6.45 9.33
CA ASP A 42 -5.97 7.64 8.55
C ASP A 42 -5.86 7.38 7.06
N VAL A 43 -4.78 6.71 6.65
CA VAL A 43 -4.56 6.37 5.24
C VAL A 43 -5.62 5.38 4.76
N ILE A 44 -5.92 4.38 5.59
CA ILE A 44 -6.91 3.36 5.26
C ILE A 44 -8.30 3.99 5.10
N ALA A 45 -8.66 4.91 5.99
CA ALA A 45 -9.96 5.58 5.93
C ALA A 45 -10.10 6.41 4.65
N LYS A 46 -9.06 7.14 4.27
CA LYS A 46 -9.08 7.94 3.05
C LYS A 46 -9.10 7.06 1.80
N ALA A 47 -8.37 5.95 1.82
CA ALA A 47 -8.37 5.00 0.71
C ALA A 47 -9.76 4.39 0.54
N LEU A 48 -10.43 4.09 1.64
CA LEU A 48 -11.78 3.54 1.59
C LEU A 48 -12.76 4.51 0.94
N GLN A 49 -12.63 5.80 1.23
CA GLN A 49 -13.46 6.81 0.59
C GLN A 49 -13.26 6.83 -0.92
N ALA A 50 -12.09 6.46 -1.39
CA ALA A 50 -11.78 6.39 -2.81
C ALA A 50 -12.08 5.01 -3.41
N GLY A 51 -12.68 4.11 -2.63
CA GLY A 51 -13.07 2.80 -3.12
C GLY A 51 -12.00 1.72 -2.98
N VAL A 52 -10.98 1.96 -2.18
CA VAL A 52 -9.89 1.00 -1.97
C VAL A 52 -9.90 0.51 -0.53
N VAL A 53 -9.99 -0.82 -0.36
CA VAL A 53 -10.00 -1.44 0.97
C VAL A 53 -8.60 -1.91 1.32
N LEU A 54 -8.08 -1.43 2.45
CA LEU A 54 -6.77 -1.81 2.95
C LEU A 54 -6.93 -2.34 4.38
N ILE A 55 -5.96 -3.14 4.81
CA ILE A 55 -5.99 -3.78 6.13
C ILE A 55 -4.80 -3.29 6.94
N SER A 56 -5.04 -2.89 8.19
CA SER A 56 -3.95 -2.50 9.08
C SER A 56 -3.33 -3.73 9.72
N ALA A 57 -2.03 -3.67 9.95
CA ALA A 57 -1.28 -4.73 10.65
C ALA A 57 -0.55 -4.15 11.84
N GLY A 58 -1.12 -3.11 12.46
CA GLY A 58 -0.53 -2.37 13.56
C GLY A 58 -0.90 -0.92 13.44
N THR A 59 -0.32 -0.08 14.30
CA THR A 59 -0.69 1.34 14.33
C THR A 59 -0.29 2.07 13.04
N ASN A 60 0.83 1.70 12.48
CA ASN A 60 1.38 2.42 11.32
C ASN A 60 1.77 1.48 10.17
N ILE A 61 1.20 0.28 10.12
CA ILE A 61 1.51 -0.69 9.06
C ILE A 61 0.25 -1.03 8.28
N ILE A 62 0.35 -0.97 6.95
CA ILE A 62 -0.71 -1.41 6.04
C ILE A 62 -0.30 -2.76 5.46
N ARG A 63 -1.23 -3.71 5.46
CA ARG A 63 -1.00 -5.03 4.91
C ARG A 63 -1.76 -5.18 3.58
N PHE A 64 -1.07 -5.72 2.59
CA PHE A 64 -1.64 -6.00 1.28
C PHE A 64 -1.72 -7.51 1.11
N VAL A 65 -2.93 -8.05 0.95
CA VAL A 65 -3.16 -9.49 0.88
C VAL A 65 -3.75 -9.88 -0.46
N PRO A 66 -3.44 -11.10 -0.97
CA PRO A 66 -3.84 -11.51 -2.32
C PRO A 66 -5.34 -11.43 -2.63
N PRO A 67 -6.25 -11.75 -1.70
CA PRO A 67 -7.68 -11.65 -2.02
C PRO A 67 -8.14 -10.25 -2.41
N LEU A 68 -7.36 -9.22 -2.06
CA LEU A 68 -7.70 -7.83 -2.35
C LEU A 68 -6.98 -7.28 -3.56
N ILE A 69 -5.93 -7.98 -4.03
CA ILE A 69 -5.06 -7.48 -5.11
C ILE A 69 -4.71 -8.61 -6.07
N VAL A 70 -5.72 -9.08 -6.82
CA VAL A 70 -5.56 -10.25 -7.67
C VAL A 70 -5.14 -9.91 -9.11
N GLU A 71 -5.25 -8.66 -9.51
CA GLU A 71 -4.90 -8.22 -10.87
C GLU A 71 -4.07 -6.96 -10.83
N LYS A 72 -3.26 -6.75 -11.89
CA LYS A 72 -2.38 -5.58 -11.98
C LYS A 72 -3.16 -4.27 -11.98
N GLU A 73 -4.32 -4.23 -12.62
CA GLU A 73 -5.14 -3.02 -12.64
C GLU A 73 -5.66 -2.66 -11.26
N HIS A 74 -5.91 -3.65 -10.40
CA HIS A 74 -6.30 -3.40 -9.01
C HIS A 74 -5.14 -2.77 -8.23
N ILE A 75 -3.92 -3.26 -8.50
CA ILE A 75 -2.73 -2.72 -7.89
C ILE A 75 -2.51 -1.28 -8.34
N ASP A 76 -2.65 -1.02 -9.64
CA ASP A 76 -2.47 0.32 -10.18
C ASP A 76 -3.44 1.31 -9.56
N LYS A 77 -4.70 0.92 -9.41
CA LYS A 77 -5.70 1.78 -8.78
C LYS A 77 -5.33 2.06 -7.33
N MET A 78 -4.93 1.02 -6.60
CA MET A 78 -4.55 1.16 -5.21
C MET A 78 -3.34 2.08 -5.04
N ILE A 79 -2.34 1.92 -5.89
CA ILE A 79 -1.14 2.75 -5.84
C ILE A 79 -1.47 4.21 -6.15
N ASN A 80 -2.33 4.47 -7.14
CA ASN A 80 -2.74 5.84 -7.46
C ASN A 80 -3.47 6.49 -6.29
N VAL A 81 -4.35 5.75 -5.63
CA VAL A 81 -5.06 6.27 -4.46
C VAL A 81 -4.10 6.54 -3.31
N LEU A 82 -3.16 5.62 -3.04
CA LEU A 82 -2.17 5.81 -1.99
C LEU A 82 -1.26 6.99 -2.29
N ASP A 83 -0.87 7.17 -3.54
CA ASP A 83 -0.03 8.30 -3.93
C ASP A 83 -0.73 9.62 -3.62
N ASP A 84 -2.02 9.72 -3.94
CA ASP A 84 -2.81 10.92 -3.63
C ASP A 84 -2.93 11.14 -2.12
N VAL A 85 -3.22 10.09 -1.37
CA VAL A 85 -3.37 10.19 0.09
C VAL A 85 -2.07 10.59 0.76
N LEU A 86 -0.96 9.99 0.35
CA LEU A 86 0.35 10.27 0.93
C LEU A 86 0.89 11.64 0.53
N SER A 87 0.32 12.24 -0.52
CA SER A 87 0.70 13.58 -0.95
C SER A 87 0.03 14.70 -0.14
N GLU A 88 -0.94 14.35 0.68
CA GLU A 88 -1.67 15.34 1.50
C GLU A 88 -0.86 15.88 2.70
#